data_7939a201016b2724dbb21fecc6f2d52d
#
_entry.id   7939a201016b2724dbb21fecc6f2d52d
#
_cell.length_a   1.000
_cell.length_b   1.000
_cell.length_c   1.000
_cell.angle_alpha   90.00
_cell.angle_beta   90.00
_cell.angle_gamma   90.00
#
_symmetry.space_group_name_H-M   'P 1'
#
loop_
_entity.id
_entity.type
_entity.pdbx_description
1 polymer ?
#
loop_
_entity_poly.entity_id
_entity_poly.type
_entity_poly.pdbx_seq_one_letter_code
_entity_poly.pdbx_strand_id
1 'polypeptide(L)'
;MSTKLHSFINIFETEFMDGEEAVQLKKIAIPIIQRDYAQGRVDDDVDRIRIRFLDSLYNAIAGDSITLDFVYGDIDDNGTMTPLDGQQRLTTLFLLHWYAAKKEKIPAEKHNFLKKFSYETRYSARYFCTELVDFSPSFEGNLSAEIINQAWFPLEWKKDPTISSMLVMLDAINKRFKDARNIWERLENQAITFYFLPIKDMGLTDELYIKMNSRGKPLTPFEHFKAELDREIRILDRKTGAKNADRIIDSIDKTWTDLLWIYRNGSSDNIIDDKFLRYFKFICDIICYQSGKSPQSYSSDIFDLLHLYFSAQNENTPDNIATLEEFFNCWCLIDGYSSPTEFLNSFMSHTHEAEKIVVDSRYKIDIFEDCVNSYSDKSGRIRQFPLNRIVLLYAITV
;
A
#
# COMPACT_ATOMS: atom_id res chain seq x y z
N MET A 1 -27.98 2.92 -11.56
CA MET A 1 -27.56 1.62 -12.12
C MET A 1 -27.82 0.52 -11.10
N SER A 2 -28.47 -0.57 -11.47
CA SER A 2 -28.65 -1.71 -10.54
C SER A 2 -27.41 -2.60 -10.60
N THR A 3 -26.76 -2.80 -9.49
CA THR A 3 -25.66 -3.74 -9.33
C THR A 3 -26.16 -5.15 -9.65
N LYS A 4 -25.55 -5.83 -10.61
CA LYS A 4 -25.93 -7.19 -10.98
C LYS A 4 -24.84 -8.19 -10.54
N LEU A 5 -25.28 -9.41 -10.26
CA LEU A 5 -24.38 -10.54 -9.98
C LEU A 5 -23.84 -11.10 -11.30
N HIS A 6 -22.54 -11.32 -11.35
CA HIS A 6 -21.84 -11.91 -12.49
C HIS A 6 -20.92 -13.04 -12.03
N SER A 7 -20.75 -14.06 -12.88
CA SER A 7 -19.64 -15.00 -12.80
C SER A 7 -18.49 -14.54 -13.70
N PHE A 8 -17.31 -15.13 -13.54
CA PHE A 8 -16.15 -14.80 -14.36
C PHE A 8 -16.34 -15.21 -15.84
N ILE A 9 -17.27 -16.10 -16.13
CA ILE A 9 -17.64 -16.50 -17.51
C ILE A 9 -18.61 -15.49 -18.08
N ASN A 10 -19.75 -15.27 -17.41
CA ASN A 10 -20.84 -14.49 -17.98
C ASN A 10 -20.58 -12.98 -18.03
N ILE A 11 -19.59 -12.48 -17.31
CA ILE A 11 -19.19 -11.06 -17.39
C ILE A 11 -18.77 -10.67 -18.83
N PHE A 12 -18.19 -11.60 -19.59
CA PHE A 12 -17.79 -11.38 -20.99
C PHE A 12 -18.92 -11.54 -21.99
N GLU A 13 -20.07 -12.04 -21.56
CA GLU A 13 -21.27 -12.24 -22.38
C GLU A 13 -22.32 -11.18 -22.12
N THR A 14 -22.17 -10.41 -21.04
CA THR A 14 -23.16 -9.42 -20.62
C THR A 14 -22.90 -8.08 -21.30
N GLU A 15 -24.00 -7.44 -21.74
CA GLU A 15 -24.00 -6.06 -22.19
C GLU A 15 -24.20 -5.14 -21.00
N PHE A 16 -23.37 -4.13 -20.88
CA PHE A 16 -23.44 -3.09 -19.86
C PHE A 16 -23.98 -1.80 -20.50
N MET A 17 -25.01 -1.25 -19.91
CA MET A 17 -25.58 0.01 -20.39
C MET A 17 -24.73 1.19 -19.96
N ASP A 18 -24.28 1.96 -20.92
CA ASP A 18 -23.59 3.22 -20.78
C ASP A 18 -24.42 4.33 -21.38
N GLY A 19 -25.20 5.02 -20.55
CA GLY A 19 -26.21 5.93 -21.05
C GLY A 19 -27.25 5.21 -21.92
N GLU A 20 -27.29 5.55 -23.21
CA GLU A 20 -28.16 4.92 -24.22
C GLU A 20 -27.45 3.83 -25.04
N GLU A 21 -26.12 3.67 -24.87
CA GLU A 21 -25.32 2.69 -25.60
C GLU A 21 -25.06 1.44 -24.77
N ALA A 22 -25.06 0.27 -25.42
CA ALA A 22 -24.71 -1.01 -24.81
C ALA A 22 -23.24 -1.34 -25.13
N VAL A 23 -22.41 -1.54 -24.09
CA VAL A 23 -21.01 -1.92 -24.23
C VAL A 23 -20.83 -3.35 -23.75
N GLN A 24 -20.27 -4.20 -24.60
CA GLN A 24 -19.89 -5.56 -24.24
C GLN A 24 -18.43 -5.59 -23.75
N LEU A 25 -18.17 -6.29 -22.65
CA LEU A 25 -16.84 -6.48 -22.14
C LEU A 25 -16.02 -7.38 -23.07
N LYS A 26 -14.97 -6.84 -23.68
CA LYS A 26 -14.07 -7.56 -24.59
C LYS A 26 -12.79 -8.01 -23.93
N LYS A 27 -12.33 -7.27 -22.90
CA LYS A 27 -11.06 -7.51 -22.21
C LYS A 27 -11.11 -7.02 -20.77
N ILE A 28 -10.41 -7.72 -19.87
CA ILE A 28 -10.05 -7.24 -18.53
C ILE A 28 -8.55 -7.01 -18.53
N ALA A 29 -8.13 -5.79 -18.25
CA ALA A 29 -6.72 -5.38 -18.24
C ALA A 29 -6.34 -4.82 -16.88
N ILE A 30 -5.51 -5.54 -16.14
CA ILE A 30 -4.98 -5.07 -14.85
C ILE A 30 -3.92 -3.99 -15.13
N PRO A 31 -4.14 -2.72 -14.73
CA PRO A 31 -3.29 -1.59 -15.14
C PRO A 31 -1.95 -1.52 -14.42
N ILE A 32 -1.03 -0.70 -14.97
CA ILE A 32 0.36 -0.54 -14.51
C ILE A 32 0.43 -0.04 -13.06
N ILE A 33 -0.50 0.83 -12.67
CA ILE A 33 -0.52 1.48 -11.35
C ILE A 33 -0.95 0.52 -10.24
N GLN A 34 -1.47 -0.65 -10.59
CA GLN A 34 -1.90 -1.62 -9.60
C GLN A 34 -0.74 -2.41 -8.99
N ARG A 35 -0.99 -2.87 -7.76
CA ARG A 35 -0.05 -3.75 -7.04
C ARG A 35 0.10 -5.06 -7.79
N ASP A 36 1.27 -5.65 -7.64
CA ASP A 36 1.50 -7.04 -8.04
C ASP A 36 0.43 -7.97 -7.44
N TYR A 37 0.21 -9.11 -8.07
CA TYR A 37 -0.68 -10.12 -7.52
C TYR A 37 -0.16 -10.60 -6.16
N ALA A 38 -0.84 -10.19 -5.08
CA ALA A 38 -0.33 -10.37 -3.72
C ALA A 38 -0.77 -11.70 -3.07
N GLN A 39 -1.90 -12.28 -3.47
CA GLN A 39 -2.44 -13.52 -2.85
C GLN A 39 -1.53 -14.74 -3.05
N GLY A 40 -0.60 -14.69 -3.98
CA GLY A 40 0.40 -15.74 -4.19
C GLY A 40 1.76 -15.47 -3.52
N ARG A 41 1.94 -14.39 -2.76
CA ARG A 41 3.21 -14.14 -2.07
C ARG A 41 3.48 -15.20 -1.01
N VAL A 42 4.77 -15.50 -0.81
CA VAL A 42 5.22 -16.45 0.23
C VAL A 42 5.43 -15.68 1.52
N ASP A 43 4.38 -15.65 2.34
CA ASP A 43 4.34 -14.99 3.64
C ASP A 43 3.27 -15.69 4.48
N ASP A 44 3.51 -15.89 5.78
CA ASP A 44 2.63 -16.69 6.66
C ASP A 44 1.21 -16.13 6.76
N ASP A 45 1.05 -14.80 6.76
CA ASP A 45 -0.27 -14.16 6.82
C ASP A 45 -0.99 -14.28 5.48
N VAL A 46 -0.25 -14.11 4.37
CA VAL A 46 -0.80 -14.29 3.01
C VAL A 46 -1.18 -15.74 2.78
N ASP A 47 -0.39 -16.70 3.27
CA ASP A 47 -0.70 -18.13 3.17
C ASP A 47 -2.02 -18.47 3.87
N ARG A 48 -2.27 -17.93 5.06
CA ARG A 48 -3.54 -18.13 5.77
C ARG A 48 -4.72 -17.53 4.99
N ILE A 49 -4.57 -16.33 4.43
CA ILE A 49 -5.60 -15.69 3.62
C ILE A 49 -5.87 -16.50 2.37
N ARG A 50 -4.83 -16.96 1.66
CA ARG A 50 -4.92 -17.79 0.45
C ARG A 50 -5.67 -19.10 0.73
N ILE A 51 -5.29 -19.81 1.80
CA ILE A 51 -5.92 -21.07 2.18
C ILE A 51 -7.41 -20.85 2.46
N ARG A 52 -7.77 -19.86 3.28
CA ARG A 52 -9.18 -19.54 3.59
C ARG A 52 -9.98 -19.19 2.34
N PHE A 53 -9.40 -18.41 1.45
CA PHE A 53 -10.05 -18.02 0.20
C PHE A 53 -10.27 -19.23 -0.70
N LEU A 54 -9.25 -20.07 -0.90
CA LEU A 54 -9.37 -21.30 -1.68
C LEU A 54 -10.36 -22.31 -1.04
N ASP A 55 -10.43 -22.37 0.28
CA ASP A 55 -11.43 -23.19 0.98
C ASP A 55 -12.86 -22.70 0.72
N SER A 56 -13.07 -21.38 0.72
CA SER A 56 -14.37 -20.80 0.38
C SER A 56 -14.78 -21.11 -1.05
N LEU A 57 -13.84 -20.98 -2.02
CA LEU A 57 -14.09 -21.33 -3.42
C LEU A 57 -14.34 -22.84 -3.61
N TYR A 58 -13.59 -23.68 -2.90
CA TYR A 58 -13.78 -25.12 -2.93
C TYR A 58 -15.17 -25.53 -2.41
N ASN A 59 -15.58 -24.96 -1.28
CA ASN A 59 -16.89 -25.22 -0.70
C ASN A 59 -18.01 -24.79 -1.64
N ALA A 60 -17.83 -23.68 -2.37
CA ALA A 60 -18.79 -23.24 -3.38
C ALA A 60 -18.88 -24.23 -4.56
N ILE A 61 -17.78 -24.84 -4.97
CA ILE A 61 -17.76 -25.86 -6.01
C ILE A 61 -18.39 -27.17 -5.52
N ALA A 62 -18.12 -27.56 -4.27
CA ALA A 62 -18.60 -28.82 -3.69
C ALA A 62 -20.07 -28.77 -3.19
N GLY A 63 -20.60 -27.59 -2.89
CA GLY A 63 -21.89 -27.41 -2.22
C GLY A 63 -22.63 -26.15 -2.64
N ASP A 64 -22.85 -25.26 -1.67
CA ASP A 64 -23.63 -24.03 -1.85
C ASP A 64 -22.82 -22.95 -2.56
N SER A 65 -23.47 -22.24 -3.49
CA SER A 65 -22.86 -21.14 -4.24
C SER A 65 -22.45 -19.98 -3.32
N ILE A 66 -21.37 -19.26 -3.68
CA ILE A 66 -20.88 -18.11 -2.97
C ILE A 66 -20.94 -16.84 -3.82
N THR A 67 -21.27 -15.73 -3.17
CA THR A 67 -21.13 -14.40 -3.76
C THR A 67 -19.94 -13.70 -3.11
N LEU A 68 -18.94 -13.36 -3.94
CA LEU A 68 -17.78 -12.58 -3.52
C LEU A 68 -18.14 -11.09 -3.47
N ASP A 69 -17.27 -10.32 -2.80
CA ASP A 69 -17.42 -8.86 -2.75
C ASP A 69 -17.37 -8.19 -4.11
N PHE A 70 -17.59 -6.89 -4.12
CA PHE A 70 -17.65 -6.06 -5.32
C PHE A 70 -16.35 -6.12 -6.14
N VAL A 71 -16.52 -6.18 -7.46
CA VAL A 71 -15.53 -5.85 -8.46
C VAL A 71 -16.03 -4.60 -9.17
N TYR A 72 -15.24 -3.56 -9.19
CA TYR A 72 -15.60 -2.33 -9.90
C TYR A 72 -14.42 -1.76 -10.67
N GLY A 73 -14.70 -1.10 -11.77
CA GLY A 73 -13.70 -0.55 -12.65
C GLY A 73 -14.30 0.26 -13.79
N ASP A 74 -13.44 0.93 -14.53
CA ASP A 74 -13.77 1.67 -15.72
C ASP A 74 -13.83 0.73 -16.93
N ILE A 75 -14.80 0.96 -17.82
CA ILE A 75 -14.90 0.28 -19.12
C ILE A 75 -14.76 1.34 -20.19
N ASP A 76 -13.68 1.25 -20.99
CA ASP A 76 -13.47 2.16 -22.12
C ASP A 76 -14.41 1.88 -23.31
N ASP A 77 -14.42 2.78 -24.29
CA ASP A 77 -15.25 2.65 -25.50
C ASP A 77 -14.89 1.42 -26.35
N ASN A 78 -13.72 0.83 -26.13
CA ASN A 78 -13.30 -0.41 -26.80
C ASN A 78 -13.81 -1.66 -26.09
N GLY A 79 -14.47 -1.52 -24.92
CA GLY A 79 -14.92 -2.62 -24.09
C GLY A 79 -13.81 -3.22 -23.21
N THR A 80 -12.74 -2.48 -22.94
CA THR A 80 -11.68 -2.90 -22.02
C THR A 80 -12.03 -2.42 -20.61
N MET A 81 -12.16 -3.36 -19.70
CA MET A 81 -12.35 -3.07 -18.27
C MET A 81 -11.01 -2.95 -17.58
N THR A 82 -10.80 -1.81 -16.93
CA THR A 82 -9.68 -1.54 -16.04
C THR A 82 -10.19 -1.59 -14.60
N PRO A 83 -9.94 -2.68 -13.84
CA PRO A 83 -10.47 -2.82 -12.49
C PRO A 83 -9.81 -1.83 -11.54
N LEU A 84 -10.61 -1.15 -10.75
CA LEU A 84 -10.19 -0.29 -9.64
C LEU A 84 -10.06 -1.09 -8.34
N ASP A 85 -10.98 -2.03 -8.14
CA ASP A 85 -10.90 -3.02 -7.06
C ASP A 85 -11.38 -4.38 -7.55
N GLY A 86 -10.97 -5.44 -6.82
CA GLY A 86 -11.29 -6.82 -7.15
C GLY A 86 -10.24 -7.51 -8.03
N GLN A 87 -9.13 -6.86 -8.38
CA GLN A 87 -8.06 -7.43 -9.21
C GLN A 87 -7.53 -8.77 -8.67
N GLN A 88 -7.34 -8.89 -7.35
CA GLN A 88 -6.85 -10.12 -6.71
C GLN A 88 -7.86 -11.26 -6.90
N ARG A 89 -9.14 -10.96 -6.76
CA ARG A 89 -10.24 -11.92 -6.98
C ARG A 89 -10.30 -12.33 -8.45
N LEU A 90 -10.28 -11.38 -9.37
CA LEU A 90 -10.31 -11.66 -10.81
C LEU A 90 -9.12 -12.52 -11.24
N THR A 91 -7.92 -12.24 -10.72
CA THR A 91 -6.74 -13.06 -11.03
C THR A 91 -6.89 -14.48 -10.49
N THR A 92 -7.34 -14.65 -9.24
CA THR A 92 -7.57 -16.00 -8.68
C THR A 92 -8.66 -16.73 -9.45
N LEU A 93 -9.73 -16.04 -9.86
CA LEU A 93 -10.78 -16.66 -10.69
C LEU A 93 -10.25 -17.04 -12.08
N PHE A 94 -9.44 -16.20 -12.72
CA PHE A 94 -8.76 -16.54 -13.96
C PHE A 94 -7.95 -17.85 -13.82
N LEU A 95 -7.11 -17.94 -12.79
CA LEU A 95 -6.28 -19.13 -12.53
C LEU A 95 -7.12 -20.36 -12.22
N LEU A 96 -8.21 -20.22 -11.47
CA LEU A 96 -9.12 -21.33 -11.14
C LEU A 96 -9.87 -21.84 -12.39
N HIS A 97 -10.36 -20.94 -13.26
CA HIS A 97 -11.02 -21.32 -14.50
C HIS A 97 -10.05 -22.01 -15.47
N TRP A 98 -8.81 -21.50 -15.59
CA TRP A 98 -7.78 -22.16 -16.35
C TRP A 98 -7.50 -23.57 -15.82
N TYR A 99 -7.31 -23.69 -14.49
CA TYR A 99 -7.09 -24.98 -13.85
C TYR A 99 -8.23 -25.96 -14.12
N ALA A 100 -9.48 -25.55 -13.94
CA ALA A 100 -10.65 -26.37 -14.20
C ALA A 100 -10.73 -26.82 -15.65
N ALA A 101 -10.52 -25.88 -16.59
CA ALA A 101 -10.54 -26.17 -18.02
C ALA A 101 -9.50 -27.23 -18.42
N LYS A 102 -8.26 -27.09 -17.93
CA LYS A 102 -7.17 -28.01 -18.27
C LYS A 102 -7.33 -29.37 -17.58
N LYS A 103 -7.69 -29.39 -16.32
CA LYS A 103 -7.90 -30.60 -15.53
C LYS A 103 -9.03 -31.46 -16.09
N GLU A 104 -10.14 -30.85 -16.49
CA GLU A 104 -11.32 -31.53 -17.00
C GLU A 104 -11.35 -31.64 -18.55
N LYS A 105 -10.25 -31.22 -19.18
CA LYS A 105 -10.06 -31.28 -20.64
C LYS A 105 -11.20 -30.63 -21.42
N ILE A 106 -11.61 -29.45 -20.97
CA ILE A 106 -12.67 -28.66 -21.59
C ILE A 106 -12.21 -28.22 -23.00
N PRO A 107 -13.06 -28.29 -24.03
CA PRO A 107 -12.71 -27.81 -25.37
C PRO A 107 -12.29 -26.35 -25.40
N ALA A 108 -11.35 -26.01 -26.30
CA ALA A 108 -10.77 -24.66 -26.38
C ALA A 108 -11.84 -23.57 -26.61
N GLU A 109 -12.87 -23.88 -27.39
CA GLU A 109 -13.97 -22.99 -27.73
C GLU A 109 -14.69 -22.48 -26.46
N LYS A 110 -14.79 -23.34 -25.43
CA LYS A 110 -15.45 -22.99 -24.17
C LYS A 110 -14.60 -22.15 -23.23
N HIS A 111 -13.26 -22.21 -23.31
CA HIS A 111 -12.37 -21.49 -22.39
C HIS A 111 -11.48 -20.43 -23.07
N ASN A 112 -11.63 -20.18 -24.37
CA ASN A 112 -10.88 -19.14 -25.07
C ASN A 112 -11.13 -17.73 -24.53
N PHE A 113 -12.25 -17.49 -23.84
CA PHE A 113 -12.51 -16.22 -23.19
C PHE A 113 -11.46 -15.87 -22.13
N LEU A 114 -10.73 -16.84 -21.60
CA LEU A 114 -9.61 -16.60 -20.67
C LEU A 114 -8.51 -15.73 -21.28
N LYS A 115 -8.33 -15.76 -22.60
CA LYS A 115 -7.40 -14.85 -23.32
C LYS A 115 -7.80 -13.38 -23.26
N LYS A 116 -9.04 -13.10 -22.84
CA LYS A 116 -9.52 -11.73 -22.59
C LYS A 116 -9.05 -11.15 -21.26
N PHE A 117 -8.40 -11.94 -20.40
CA PHE A 117 -7.79 -11.47 -19.16
C PHE A 117 -6.30 -11.19 -19.35
N SER A 118 -5.82 -10.05 -18.90
CA SER A 118 -4.43 -9.63 -19.12
C SER A 118 -3.92 -8.72 -18.00
N TYR A 119 -2.61 -8.70 -17.83
CA TYR A 119 -1.90 -7.73 -17.03
C TYR A 119 -1.18 -6.75 -17.95
N GLU A 120 -1.42 -5.46 -17.71
CA GLU A 120 -0.71 -4.39 -18.43
C GLU A 120 0.51 -3.85 -17.65
N THR A 121 0.73 -4.37 -16.43
CA THR A 121 1.81 -3.95 -15.54
C THR A 121 3.20 -4.20 -16.12
N ARG A 122 3.40 -5.36 -16.75
CA ARG A 122 4.66 -5.78 -17.36
C ARG A 122 4.40 -6.63 -18.58
N TYR A 123 5.29 -6.52 -19.55
CA TYR A 123 5.27 -7.36 -20.74
C TYR A 123 5.30 -8.85 -20.39
N SER A 124 6.15 -9.26 -19.43
CA SER A 124 6.25 -10.63 -18.91
C SER A 124 4.92 -11.18 -18.41
N ALA A 125 4.22 -10.43 -17.54
CA ALA A 125 2.94 -10.85 -16.97
C ALA A 125 1.84 -10.95 -18.03
N ARG A 126 1.84 -10.04 -19.02
CA ARG A 126 0.91 -10.09 -20.17
C ARG A 126 1.09 -11.36 -20.99
N TYR A 127 2.32 -11.63 -21.41
CA TYR A 127 2.64 -12.82 -22.20
C TYR A 127 2.38 -14.10 -21.42
N PHE A 128 2.77 -14.12 -20.15
CA PHE A 128 2.50 -15.26 -19.28
C PHE A 128 1.01 -15.65 -19.26
N CYS A 129 0.11 -14.68 -19.09
CA CYS A 129 -1.33 -14.94 -19.09
C CYS A 129 -1.80 -15.56 -20.43
N THR A 130 -1.25 -15.09 -21.56
CA THR A 130 -1.62 -15.59 -22.88
C THR A 130 -1.12 -17.02 -23.10
N GLU A 131 0.18 -17.27 -22.86
CA GLU A 131 0.80 -18.57 -23.04
C GLU A 131 0.22 -19.63 -22.09
N LEU A 132 -0.11 -19.22 -20.86
CA LEU A 132 -0.74 -20.09 -19.87
C LEU A 132 -2.06 -20.66 -20.38
N VAL A 133 -2.89 -19.88 -21.08
CA VAL A 133 -4.17 -20.34 -21.59
C VAL A 133 -4.01 -21.45 -22.62
N ASP A 134 -2.96 -21.41 -23.43
CA ASP A 134 -2.69 -22.44 -24.43
C ASP A 134 -1.96 -23.67 -23.87
N PHE A 135 -1.28 -23.52 -22.74
CA PHE A 135 -0.55 -24.60 -22.09
C PHE A 135 -1.50 -25.66 -21.47
N SER A 136 -1.13 -26.93 -21.58
CA SER A 136 -1.84 -28.07 -20.98
C SER A 136 -0.89 -28.89 -20.12
N PRO A 137 -0.99 -28.82 -18.79
CA PRO A 137 -0.13 -29.54 -17.87
C PRO A 137 -0.48 -31.05 -17.81
N SER A 138 0.47 -31.85 -17.34
CA SER A 138 0.26 -33.28 -17.07
C SER A 138 -0.49 -33.56 -15.77
N PHE A 139 -0.42 -32.60 -14.81
CA PHE A 139 -0.91 -32.74 -13.43
C PHE A 139 -0.21 -33.85 -12.61
N GLU A 140 0.96 -34.33 -13.04
CA GLU A 140 1.71 -35.39 -12.34
C GLU A 140 2.59 -34.82 -11.18
N GLY A 141 2.86 -33.51 -11.19
CA GLY A 141 3.71 -32.85 -10.23
C GLY A 141 3.19 -31.47 -9.79
N ASN A 142 4.11 -30.61 -9.38
CA ASN A 142 3.80 -29.20 -9.10
C ASN A 142 3.58 -28.46 -10.43
N LEU A 143 2.46 -27.80 -10.58
CA LEU A 143 2.12 -27.05 -11.79
C LEU A 143 3.15 -25.95 -12.09
N SER A 144 3.65 -25.29 -11.05
CA SER A 144 4.70 -24.28 -11.20
C SER A 144 5.96 -24.85 -11.85
N ALA A 145 6.39 -26.06 -11.48
CA ALA A 145 7.55 -26.72 -12.05
C ALA A 145 7.30 -27.11 -13.53
N GLU A 146 6.12 -27.63 -13.85
CA GLU A 146 5.75 -27.96 -15.23
C GLU A 146 5.75 -26.73 -16.12
N ILE A 147 5.18 -25.60 -15.65
CA ILE A 147 5.13 -24.33 -16.37
C ILE A 147 6.52 -23.75 -16.60
N ILE A 148 7.34 -23.70 -15.55
CA ILE A 148 8.70 -23.16 -15.61
C ILE A 148 9.60 -23.91 -16.60
N ASN A 149 9.36 -25.20 -16.79
CA ASN A 149 10.13 -26.07 -17.68
C ASN A 149 9.69 -25.99 -19.15
N GLN A 150 8.69 -25.16 -19.48
CA GLN A 150 8.24 -25.00 -20.87
C GLN A 150 9.18 -24.09 -21.67
N ALA A 151 9.31 -24.38 -22.97
CA ALA A 151 10.14 -23.62 -23.89
C ALA A 151 9.69 -22.15 -24.04
N TRP A 152 8.41 -21.86 -23.82
CA TRP A 152 7.83 -20.52 -23.90
C TRP A 152 8.05 -19.69 -22.61
N PHE A 153 8.58 -20.31 -21.51
CA PHE A 153 8.79 -19.65 -20.23
C PHE A 153 10.27 -19.21 -20.06
N PRO A 154 10.61 -17.92 -20.29
CA PRO A 154 11.95 -17.40 -20.03
C PRO A 154 12.28 -17.45 -18.54
N LEU A 155 13.47 -17.90 -18.17
CA LEU A 155 13.90 -18.02 -16.77
C LEU A 155 13.85 -16.69 -16.01
N GLU A 156 13.98 -15.57 -16.71
CA GLU A 156 13.90 -14.23 -16.16
C GLU A 156 12.51 -13.92 -15.57
N TRP A 157 11.46 -14.57 -16.09
CA TRP A 157 10.10 -14.38 -15.59
C TRP A 157 9.90 -14.89 -14.15
N LYS A 158 10.78 -15.75 -13.64
CA LYS A 158 10.81 -16.13 -12.21
C LYS A 158 11.02 -14.93 -11.29
N LYS A 159 11.64 -13.86 -11.78
CA LYS A 159 11.89 -12.62 -11.03
C LYS A 159 10.70 -11.66 -11.05
N ASP A 160 9.72 -11.90 -11.92
CA ASP A 160 8.50 -11.09 -11.95
C ASP A 160 7.61 -11.47 -10.75
N PRO A 161 7.34 -10.54 -9.82
CA PRO A 161 6.59 -10.85 -8.60
C PRO A 161 5.14 -11.27 -8.88
N THR A 162 4.54 -10.79 -9.98
CA THR A 162 3.19 -11.19 -10.39
C THR A 162 3.19 -12.64 -10.87
N ILE A 163 4.12 -13.02 -11.75
CA ILE A 163 4.24 -14.38 -12.26
C ILE A 163 4.58 -15.35 -11.13
N SER A 164 5.57 -15.00 -10.30
CA SER A 164 5.94 -15.81 -9.14
C SER A 164 4.74 -16.09 -8.23
N SER A 165 3.94 -15.07 -7.95
CA SER A 165 2.72 -15.22 -7.14
C SER A 165 1.63 -16.04 -7.84
N MET A 166 1.48 -15.92 -9.16
CA MET A 166 0.54 -16.77 -9.92
C MET A 166 0.94 -18.25 -9.88
N LEU A 167 2.23 -18.54 -9.99
CA LEU A 167 2.76 -19.90 -9.90
C LEU A 167 2.49 -20.53 -8.52
N VAL A 168 2.72 -19.80 -7.46
CA VAL A 168 2.41 -20.24 -6.07
C VAL A 168 0.91 -20.48 -5.90
N MET A 169 0.06 -19.60 -6.46
CA MET A 169 -1.39 -19.77 -6.40
C MET A 169 -1.84 -21.00 -7.20
N LEU A 170 -1.25 -21.27 -8.37
CA LEU A 170 -1.57 -22.45 -9.17
C LEU A 170 -1.25 -23.75 -8.42
N ASP A 171 -0.10 -23.82 -7.74
CA ASP A 171 0.24 -24.97 -6.89
C ASP A 171 -0.76 -25.13 -5.73
N ALA A 172 -1.18 -24.03 -5.12
CA ALA A 172 -2.18 -24.05 -4.06
C ALA A 172 -3.55 -24.48 -4.55
N ILE A 173 -3.98 -24.00 -5.74
CA ILE A 173 -5.21 -24.45 -6.40
C ILE A 173 -5.13 -25.96 -6.70
N ASN A 174 -4.04 -26.43 -7.31
CA ASN A 174 -3.85 -27.83 -7.60
C ASN A 174 -3.94 -28.69 -6.34
N LYS A 175 -3.23 -28.29 -5.28
CA LYS A 175 -3.28 -28.98 -3.98
C LYS A 175 -4.69 -29.05 -3.41
N ARG A 176 -5.47 -27.97 -3.51
CA ARG A 176 -6.80 -27.88 -2.89
C ARG A 176 -7.89 -28.57 -3.73
N PHE A 177 -7.79 -28.48 -5.06
CA PHE A 177 -8.84 -28.93 -5.97
C PHE A 177 -8.51 -30.26 -6.68
N LYS A 178 -7.37 -30.92 -6.36
CA LYS A 178 -6.95 -32.14 -7.07
C LYS A 178 -8.02 -33.25 -7.06
N ASP A 179 -8.77 -33.37 -5.97
CA ASP A 179 -9.81 -34.41 -5.79
C ASP A 179 -11.22 -33.90 -6.15
N ALA A 180 -11.38 -32.62 -6.47
CA ALA A 180 -12.65 -32.05 -6.88
C ALA A 180 -13.05 -32.53 -8.28
N ARG A 181 -14.35 -32.70 -8.51
CA ARG A 181 -14.96 -33.10 -9.77
C ARG A 181 -15.98 -32.09 -10.22
N ASN A 182 -16.25 -32.03 -11.50
CA ASN A 182 -17.27 -31.15 -12.09
C ASN A 182 -17.00 -29.66 -11.78
N ILE A 183 -15.72 -29.29 -11.65
CA ILE A 183 -15.33 -27.91 -11.29
C ILE A 183 -15.83 -26.96 -12.37
N TRP A 184 -15.59 -27.30 -13.64
CA TRP A 184 -16.00 -26.47 -14.78
C TRP A 184 -17.51 -26.29 -14.84
N GLU A 185 -18.27 -27.39 -14.76
CA GLU A 185 -19.74 -27.34 -14.76
C GLU A 185 -20.28 -26.44 -13.63
N ARG A 186 -19.70 -26.53 -12.45
CA ARG A 186 -20.10 -25.68 -11.32
C ARG A 186 -19.79 -24.21 -11.55
N LEU A 187 -18.65 -23.90 -12.21
CA LEU A 187 -18.29 -22.53 -12.59
C LEU A 187 -19.23 -22.00 -13.69
N GLU A 188 -19.57 -22.80 -14.71
CA GLU A 188 -20.58 -22.45 -15.72
C GLU A 188 -21.95 -22.19 -15.07
N ASN A 189 -22.34 -22.97 -14.07
CA ASN A 189 -23.58 -22.82 -13.31
C ASN A 189 -23.48 -21.75 -12.20
N GLN A 190 -22.54 -20.84 -12.30
CA GLN A 190 -22.41 -19.66 -11.43
C GLN A 190 -22.27 -20.01 -9.92
N ALA A 191 -21.59 -21.10 -9.58
CA ALA A 191 -21.30 -21.42 -8.17
C ALA A 191 -20.50 -20.34 -7.47
N ILE A 192 -19.74 -19.53 -8.23
CA ILE A 192 -18.97 -18.40 -7.73
C ILE A 192 -19.39 -17.16 -8.52
N THR A 193 -19.96 -16.19 -7.81
CA THR A 193 -20.39 -14.90 -8.37
C THR A 193 -19.79 -13.74 -7.61
N PHE A 194 -19.87 -12.55 -8.18
CA PHE A 194 -19.49 -11.30 -7.55
C PHE A 194 -20.38 -10.16 -8.05
N TYR A 195 -20.48 -9.11 -7.25
CA TYR A 195 -21.15 -7.89 -7.68
C TYR A 195 -20.22 -7.11 -8.61
N PHE A 196 -20.67 -6.83 -9.83
CA PHE A 196 -19.94 -6.01 -10.77
C PHE A 196 -20.57 -4.63 -10.90
N LEU A 197 -19.75 -3.58 -10.79
CA LEU A 197 -20.16 -2.20 -10.93
C LEU A 197 -19.23 -1.52 -11.96
N PRO A 198 -19.68 -1.35 -13.21
CA PRO A 198 -18.98 -0.50 -14.16
C PRO A 198 -19.10 0.95 -13.72
N ILE A 199 -17.99 1.66 -13.69
CA ILE A 199 -17.92 3.09 -13.36
C ILE A 199 -17.36 3.76 -14.59
N LYS A 200 -18.13 4.67 -15.23
CA LYS A 200 -17.66 5.45 -16.36
C LYS A 200 -17.53 6.92 -15.97
N ASP A 201 -16.57 7.61 -16.58
CA ASP A 201 -16.38 9.07 -16.48
C ASP A 201 -16.16 9.62 -15.05
N MET A 202 -15.60 8.83 -14.14
CA MET A 202 -15.23 9.38 -12.83
C MET A 202 -14.00 10.32 -12.90
N GLY A 203 -13.50 10.61 -14.11
CA GLY A 203 -12.28 11.42 -14.26
C GLY A 203 -11.15 10.85 -13.42
N LEU A 204 -10.95 9.52 -13.51
CA LEU A 204 -9.97 8.82 -12.72
C LEU A 204 -8.57 9.33 -13.05
N THR A 205 -8.17 10.36 -12.33
CA THR A 205 -6.76 10.72 -12.28
C THR A 205 -6.00 9.58 -11.58
N ASP A 206 -4.75 9.38 -11.95
CA ASP A 206 -3.85 8.43 -11.27
C ASP A 206 -3.91 8.58 -9.75
N GLU A 207 -4.11 9.80 -9.25
CA GLU A 207 -4.28 10.12 -7.83
C GLU A 207 -5.53 9.49 -7.20
N LEU A 208 -6.68 9.55 -7.85
CA LEU A 208 -7.91 8.97 -7.34
C LEU A 208 -7.81 7.45 -7.35
N TYR A 209 -7.19 6.89 -8.39
CA TYR A 209 -6.88 5.47 -8.50
C TYR A 209 -5.97 4.98 -7.37
N ILE A 210 -4.90 5.72 -7.07
CA ILE A 210 -3.98 5.43 -5.96
C ILE A 210 -4.74 5.52 -4.62
N LYS A 211 -5.56 6.55 -4.41
CA LYS A 211 -6.38 6.72 -3.20
C LYS A 211 -7.42 5.62 -3.00
N MET A 212 -8.02 5.12 -4.07
CA MET A 212 -9.01 4.02 -3.98
C MET A 212 -8.34 2.66 -3.75
N ASN A 213 -7.19 2.41 -4.37
CA ASN A 213 -6.43 1.16 -4.19
C ASN A 213 -5.65 1.09 -2.87
N SER A 214 -5.38 2.20 -2.22
CA SER A 214 -4.80 2.22 -0.87
C SER A 214 -5.72 1.59 0.19
N ARG A 215 -7.00 1.42 -0.11
CA ARG A 215 -7.98 0.79 0.80
C ARG A 215 -7.77 -0.72 1.04
N GLY A 216 -7.00 -1.39 0.21
CA GLY A 216 -6.73 -2.84 0.36
C GLY A 216 -5.57 -3.18 1.29
N LYS A 217 -4.72 -2.21 1.63
CA LYS A 217 -3.74 -2.27 2.71
C LYS A 217 -4.22 -1.30 3.78
N PRO A 218 -4.40 -1.72 5.05
CA PRO A 218 -4.70 -0.74 6.08
C PRO A 218 -3.67 0.38 5.97
N LEU A 219 -4.15 1.62 6.02
CA LEU A 219 -3.26 2.78 6.05
C LEU A 219 -2.29 2.57 7.21
N THR A 220 -1.03 2.86 6.99
CA THR A 220 -0.07 2.89 8.10
C THR A 220 -0.51 3.96 9.11
N PRO A 221 -0.11 3.86 10.37
CA PRO A 221 -0.37 4.93 11.35
C PRO A 221 0.05 6.31 10.84
N PHE A 222 1.11 6.38 10.05
CA PHE A 222 1.58 7.63 9.44
C PHE A 222 0.68 8.12 8.30
N GLU A 223 0.21 7.22 7.42
CA GLU A 223 -0.74 7.60 6.36
C GLU A 223 -2.07 8.10 6.94
N HIS A 224 -2.56 7.47 8.01
CA HIS A 224 -3.71 7.96 8.77
C HIS A 224 -3.46 9.33 9.38
N PHE A 225 -2.31 9.49 10.04
CA PHE A 225 -1.89 10.75 10.64
C PHE A 225 -1.83 11.88 9.59
N LYS A 226 -1.18 11.61 8.45
CA LYS A 226 -1.06 12.58 7.34
C LYS A 226 -2.42 13.02 6.81
N ALA A 227 -3.34 12.06 6.59
CA ALA A 227 -4.69 12.35 6.11
C ALA A 227 -5.49 13.19 7.12
N GLU A 228 -5.34 12.91 8.41
CA GLU A 228 -6.01 13.65 9.47
C GLU A 228 -5.46 15.07 9.62
N LEU A 229 -4.13 15.23 9.54
CA LEU A 229 -3.46 16.53 9.57
C LEU A 229 -3.89 17.39 8.36
N ASP A 230 -3.89 16.81 7.15
CA ASP A 230 -4.37 17.49 5.94
C ASP A 230 -5.82 17.97 6.10
N ARG A 231 -6.69 17.12 6.64
CA ARG A 231 -8.09 17.45 6.88
C ARG A 231 -8.24 18.66 7.80
N GLU A 232 -7.56 18.67 8.95
CA GLU A 232 -7.66 19.76 9.93
C GLU A 232 -7.12 21.08 9.36
N ILE A 233 -5.97 21.03 8.67
CA ILE A 233 -5.40 22.22 8.04
C ILE A 233 -6.28 22.75 6.92
N ARG A 234 -6.88 21.89 6.08
CA ARG A 234 -7.82 22.34 5.04
C ARG A 234 -9.08 22.99 5.61
N ILE A 235 -9.57 22.52 6.75
CA ILE A 235 -10.70 23.17 7.44
C ILE A 235 -10.29 24.58 7.90
N LEU A 236 -9.08 24.73 8.44
CA LEU A 236 -8.52 26.03 8.84
C LEU A 236 -8.34 26.96 7.63
N ASP A 237 -7.74 26.45 6.56
CA ASP A 237 -7.48 27.21 5.32
C ASP A 237 -8.78 27.76 4.69
N ARG A 238 -9.87 26.96 4.73
CA ARG A 238 -11.20 27.44 4.28
C ARG A 238 -11.73 28.60 5.12
N LYS A 239 -11.38 28.66 6.41
CA LYS A 239 -11.80 29.76 7.31
C LYS A 239 -10.95 31.02 7.13
N THR A 240 -9.65 30.83 6.85
CA THR A 240 -8.66 31.92 6.82
C THR A 240 -8.32 32.42 5.41
N GLY A 241 -8.62 31.62 4.37
CA GLY A 241 -8.18 31.89 2.98
C GLY A 241 -6.71 31.57 2.72
N ALA A 242 -6.02 30.91 3.66
CA ALA A 242 -4.63 30.47 3.52
C ALA A 242 -4.53 29.21 2.64
N LYS A 243 -3.32 28.80 2.32
CA LYS A 243 -2.98 27.57 1.56
C LYS A 243 -1.91 26.75 2.28
N ASN A 244 -2.08 26.57 3.57
CA ASN A 244 -1.11 25.86 4.41
C ASN A 244 -1.13 24.36 4.11
N ALA A 245 -2.31 23.76 3.86
CA ALA A 245 -2.46 22.34 3.63
C ALA A 245 -1.60 21.86 2.46
N ASP A 246 -1.73 22.48 1.29
CA ASP A 246 -0.99 22.06 0.11
C ASP A 246 0.53 22.20 0.32
N ARG A 247 0.98 23.27 0.97
CA ARG A 247 2.39 23.50 1.28
C ARG A 247 2.97 22.48 2.26
N ILE A 248 2.25 22.17 3.34
CA ILE A 248 2.69 21.21 4.36
C ILE A 248 2.72 19.80 3.80
N ILE A 249 1.68 19.39 3.09
CA ILE A 249 1.62 18.06 2.49
C ILE A 249 2.73 17.88 1.45
N ASP A 250 2.98 18.89 0.62
CA ASP A 250 4.09 18.87 -0.33
C ASP A 250 5.45 18.77 0.38
N SER A 251 5.63 19.47 1.50
CA SER A 251 6.85 19.38 2.31
C SER A 251 7.02 18.00 2.95
N ILE A 252 5.96 17.41 3.50
CA ILE A 252 5.96 16.04 4.03
C ILE A 252 6.37 15.04 2.95
N ASP A 253 5.82 15.16 1.74
CA ASP A 253 6.05 14.19 0.65
C ASP A 253 7.41 14.35 -0.03
N LYS A 254 8.08 15.48 0.12
CA LYS A 254 9.35 15.80 -0.53
C LYS A 254 10.46 16.05 0.50
N THR A 255 10.62 17.29 0.90
CA THR A 255 11.80 17.75 1.65
C THR A 255 11.93 17.10 3.02
N TRP A 256 10.83 16.93 3.77
CA TRP A 256 10.87 16.29 5.08
C TRP A 256 11.05 14.77 5.00
N THR A 257 10.51 14.16 3.96
CA THR A 257 10.78 12.75 3.64
C THR A 257 12.25 12.56 3.29
N ASP A 258 12.83 13.41 2.41
CA ASP A 258 14.23 13.33 2.01
C ASP A 258 15.16 13.50 3.22
N LEU A 259 14.87 14.43 4.12
CA LEU A 259 15.59 14.61 5.39
C LEU A 259 15.60 13.32 6.22
N LEU A 260 14.44 12.72 6.44
CA LEU A 260 14.31 11.51 7.27
C LEU A 260 14.83 10.26 6.59
N TRP A 261 14.89 10.26 5.25
CA TRP A 261 15.40 9.14 4.46
C TRP A 261 16.87 8.81 4.75
N ILE A 262 17.65 9.81 5.16
CA ILE A 262 19.05 9.63 5.56
C ILE A 262 19.15 8.69 6.76
N TYR A 263 18.17 8.72 7.65
CA TYR A 263 18.13 7.99 8.92
C TYR A 263 17.36 6.65 8.87
N ARG A 264 17.00 6.16 7.66
CA ARG A 264 16.30 4.87 7.53
C ARG A 264 17.11 3.69 8.08
N ASN A 265 16.44 2.66 8.59
CA ASN A 265 17.07 1.47 9.13
C ASN A 265 17.50 0.53 8.00
N GLY A 266 18.78 0.54 7.64
CA GLY A 266 19.35 -0.40 6.65
C GLY A 266 18.81 -0.27 5.23
N SER A 267 19.35 -1.07 4.31
CA SER A 267 18.97 -1.03 2.88
C SER A 267 17.65 -1.77 2.57
N SER A 268 17.12 -2.55 3.50
CA SER A 268 15.90 -3.34 3.32
C SER A 268 14.64 -2.71 3.93
N ASP A 269 14.80 -1.72 4.81
CA ASP A 269 13.69 -1.02 5.44
C ASP A 269 13.55 0.38 4.84
N ASN A 270 12.51 0.55 4.02
CA ASN A 270 12.20 1.81 3.34
C ASN A 270 11.13 2.62 4.11
N ILE A 271 10.89 2.30 5.38
CA ILE A 271 9.85 2.94 6.17
C ILE A 271 10.46 4.01 7.06
N ILE A 272 10.04 5.26 6.86
CA ILE A 272 10.44 6.42 7.69
C ILE A 272 9.30 6.91 8.61
N ASP A 273 8.16 6.23 8.57
CA ASP A 273 6.92 6.61 9.24
C ASP A 273 7.13 6.87 10.73
N ASP A 274 7.77 5.94 11.43
CA ASP A 274 8.04 6.07 12.86
C ASP A 274 8.96 7.24 13.19
N LYS A 275 9.91 7.55 12.30
CA LYS A 275 10.85 8.66 12.51
C LYS A 275 10.14 10.00 12.44
N PHE A 276 9.23 10.14 11.46
CA PHE A 276 8.40 11.32 11.34
C PHE A 276 7.52 11.50 12.59
N LEU A 277 6.81 10.45 13.01
CA LEU A 277 5.91 10.50 14.15
C LEU A 277 6.65 10.80 15.47
N ARG A 278 7.87 10.28 15.64
CA ARG A 278 8.71 10.61 16.81
C ARG A 278 9.13 12.05 16.83
N TYR A 279 9.55 12.62 15.69
CA TYR A 279 9.92 14.02 15.62
C TYR A 279 8.71 14.95 15.77
N PHE A 280 7.58 14.62 15.17
CA PHE A 280 6.32 15.34 15.39
C PHE A 280 5.95 15.38 16.87
N LYS A 281 6.11 14.26 17.58
CA LYS A 281 5.84 14.18 19.01
C LYS A 281 6.79 15.06 19.84
N PHE A 282 8.06 15.12 19.45
CA PHE A 282 9.01 16.07 20.05
C PHE A 282 8.51 17.51 19.87
N ILE A 283 8.06 17.90 18.68
CA ILE A 283 7.53 19.24 18.40
C ILE A 283 6.29 19.54 19.26
N CYS A 284 5.36 18.58 19.37
CA CYS A 284 4.19 18.73 20.25
C CYS A 284 4.58 18.95 21.73
N ASP A 285 5.59 18.23 22.21
CA ASP A 285 6.10 18.40 23.57
C ASP A 285 6.75 19.78 23.76
N ILE A 286 7.44 20.30 22.75
CA ILE A 286 7.98 21.69 22.78
C ILE A 286 6.85 22.73 22.85
N ILE A 287 5.83 22.59 21.98
CA ILE A 287 4.63 23.47 22.02
C ILE A 287 3.98 23.44 23.44
N CYS A 288 3.90 22.25 24.03
CA CYS A 288 3.41 22.08 25.39
C CYS A 288 4.25 22.85 26.41
N TYR A 289 5.58 22.72 26.37
CA TYR A 289 6.47 23.46 27.27
C TYR A 289 6.39 24.97 27.07
N GLN A 290 6.32 25.44 25.84
CA GLN A 290 6.15 26.85 25.50
C GLN A 290 4.84 27.43 26.08
N SER A 291 3.78 26.62 26.16
CA SER A 291 2.52 27.00 26.81
C SER A 291 2.54 26.94 28.35
N GLY A 292 3.71 26.69 28.96
CA GLY A 292 3.89 26.58 30.40
C GLY A 292 3.35 25.30 31.03
N LYS A 293 3.10 24.28 30.24
CA LYS A 293 2.52 23.00 30.68
C LYS A 293 3.57 21.87 30.58
N SER A 294 3.27 20.71 31.18
CA SER A 294 4.15 19.54 31.13
C SER A 294 3.55 18.46 30.25
N PRO A 295 4.30 17.87 29.29
CA PRO A 295 3.83 16.78 28.44
C PRO A 295 3.35 15.55 29.21
N GLN A 296 3.78 15.35 30.45
CA GLN A 296 3.32 14.23 31.28
C GLN A 296 1.83 14.26 31.62
N SER A 297 1.16 15.40 31.42
CA SER A 297 -0.28 15.60 31.66
C SER A 297 -1.15 15.19 30.48
N TYR A 298 -0.56 14.80 29.34
CA TYR A 298 -1.28 14.55 28.10
C TYR A 298 -1.12 13.11 27.62
N SER A 299 -2.05 12.69 26.75
CA SER A 299 -1.99 11.42 26.07
C SER A 299 -0.69 11.27 25.26
N SER A 300 -0.16 10.07 25.23
CA SER A 300 0.97 9.74 24.37
C SER A 300 0.53 9.31 22.96
N ASP A 301 -0.78 9.25 22.70
CA ASP A 301 -1.31 8.93 21.39
C ASP A 301 -1.06 10.08 20.42
N ILE A 302 -0.64 9.73 19.19
CA ILE A 302 -0.26 10.71 18.17
C ILE A 302 -1.47 11.49 17.64
N PHE A 303 -2.64 10.84 17.56
CA PHE A 303 -3.86 11.46 17.09
C PHE A 303 -4.45 12.42 18.14
N ASP A 304 -4.36 12.06 19.42
CA ASP A 304 -4.73 12.97 20.51
C ASP A 304 -3.88 14.23 20.47
N LEU A 305 -2.57 14.11 20.22
CA LEU A 305 -1.65 15.25 20.08
C LEU A 305 -1.97 16.09 18.84
N LEU A 306 -2.28 15.45 17.72
CA LEU A 306 -2.70 16.13 16.49
C LEU A 306 -3.96 16.98 16.78
N HIS A 307 -4.99 16.39 17.36
CA HIS A 307 -6.22 17.11 17.67
C HIS A 307 -6.02 18.21 18.72
N LEU A 308 -5.16 17.98 19.71
CA LEU A 308 -4.88 18.96 20.75
C LEU A 308 -4.21 20.22 20.19
N TYR A 309 -3.23 20.06 19.29
CA TYR A 309 -2.38 21.17 18.84
C TYR A 309 -2.72 21.67 17.44
N PHE A 310 -3.27 20.81 16.54
CA PHE A 310 -3.46 21.11 15.13
C PHE A 310 -4.91 21.05 14.67
N SER A 311 -5.88 20.87 15.59
CA SER A 311 -7.29 20.96 15.23
C SER A 311 -7.65 22.35 14.70
N ALA A 312 -8.50 22.40 13.69
CA ALA A 312 -9.05 23.64 13.11
C ALA A 312 -9.91 24.45 14.11
N GLN A 313 -10.19 23.90 15.30
CA GLN A 313 -10.92 24.56 16.37
C GLN A 313 -9.97 25.21 17.42
N ASN A 314 -8.70 24.86 17.41
CA ASN A 314 -7.71 25.44 18.32
C ASN A 314 -7.21 26.77 17.73
N GLU A 315 -7.34 27.85 18.47
CA GLU A 315 -6.95 29.19 18.06
C GLU A 315 -5.44 29.33 17.77
N ASN A 316 -4.61 28.51 18.43
CA ASN A 316 -3.15 28.52 18.25
C ASN A 316 -2.69 27.64 17.06
N THR A 317 -3.60 26.99 16.33
CA THR A 317 -3.21 26.10 15.20
C THR A 317 -2.35 26.81 14.15
N PRO A 318 -2.59 28.08 13.76
CA PRO A 318 -1.71 28.77 12.82
C PRO A 318 -0.25 28.88 13.31
N ASP A 319 -0.06 29.21 14.57
CA ASP A 319 1.28 29.33 15.17
C ASP A 319 1.94 27.96 15.35
N ASN A 320 1.16 26.96 15.70
CA ASN A 320 1.63 25.57 15.82
C ASN A 320 2.06 25.00 14.45
N ILE A 321 1.35 25.35 13.37
CA ILE A 321 1.73 25.01 12.00
C ILE A 321 3.05 25.68 11.63
N ALA A 322 3.22 26.96 11.94
CA ALA A 322 4.47 27.68 11.70
C ALA A 322 5.64 27.03 12.46
N THR A 323 5.42 26.68 13.72
CA THR A 323 6.41 25.95 14.54
C THR A 323 6.77 24.60 13.92
N LEU A 324 5.78 23.83 13.44
CA LEU A 324 6.02 22.54 12.78
C LEU A 324 6.92 22.72 11.55
N GLU A 325 6.63 23.72 10.72
CA GLU A 325 7.43 24.01 9.52
C GLU A 325 8.85 24.47 9.87
N GLU A 326 8.99 25.37 10.82
CA GLU A 326 10.29 25.87 11.25
C GLU A 326 11.19 24.73 11.75
N PHE A 327 10.65 23.86 12.59
CA PHE A 327 11.38 22.75 13.19
C PHE A 327 11.81 21.67 12.18
N PHE A 328 11.05 21.44 11.11
CA PHE A 328 11.51 20.56 10.04
C PHE A 328 12.46 21.27 9.07
N ASN A 329 12.13 22.49 8.68
CA ASN A 329 12.86 23.19 7.63
C ASN A 329 14.28 23.59 8.07
N CYS A 330 14.52 23.85 9.35
CA CYS A 330 15.87 24.15 9.86
C CYS A 330 16.87 23.00 9.64
N TRP A 331 16.38 21.75 9.53
CA TRP A 331 17.21 20.58 9.27
C TRP A 331 17.29 20.18 7.80
N CYS A 332 16.38 20.70 6.95
CA CYS A 332 16.37 20.36 5.52
C CYS A 332 17.46 21.04 4.73
N LEU A 333 17.80 22.28 5.08
CA LEU A 333 18.83 23.09 4.40
C LEU A 333 19.69 23.79 5.46
N ILE A 334 20.86 23.24 5.71
CA ILE A 334 21.83 23.85 6.64
C ILE A 334 22.97 24.42 5.78
N ASP A 335 23.06 25.74 5.73
CA ASP A 335 24.06 26.43 4.92
C ASP A 335 25.48 25.91 5.18
N GLY A 336 26.15 25.46 4.12
CA GLY A 336 27.53 24.98 4.18
C GLY A 336 27.70 23.53 4.64
N TYR A 337 26.60 22.78 4.88
CA TYR A 337 26.66 21.37 5.30
C TYR A 337 25.74 20.49 4.44
N SER A 338 26.18 19.26 4.19
CA SER A 338 25.43 18.29 3.39
C SER A 338 24.38 17.49 4.16
N SER A 339 24.47 17.53 5.49
CA SER A 339 23.55 16.80 6.38
C SER A 339 23.55 17.35 7.80
N PRO A 340 22.48 17.13 8.60
CA PRO A 340 22.48 17.44 10.02
C PRO A 340 23.63 16.79 10.79
N THR A 341 24.00 15.57 10.41
CA THR A 341 25.13 14.85 11.01
C THR A 341 26.46 15.62 10.84
N GLU A 342 26.72 16.11 9.64
CA GLU A 342 27.94 16.89 9.35
C GLU A 342 27.95 18.19 10.13
N PHE A 343 26.82 18.89 10.15
CA PHE A 343 26.65 20.13 10.93
C PHE A 343 26.95 19.90 12.41
N LEU A 344 26.32 18.89 13.04
CA LEU A 344 26.50 18.62 14.46
C LEU A 344 27.93 18.20 14.81
N ASN A 345 28.60 17.43 13.94
CA ASN A 345 30.00 17.05 14.11
C ASN A 345 30.98 18.23 13.98
N SER A 346 30.55 19.35 13.36
CA SER A 346 31.40 20.51 13.22
C SER A 346 31.69 21.20 14.56
N PHE A 347 30.76 21.16 15.51
CA PHE A 347 30.87 21.82 16.81
C PHE A 347 30.66 20.91 18.02
N MET A 348 30.44 19.61 17.84
CA MET A 348 30.31 18.62 18.91
C MET A 348 31.33 17.49 18.75
N SER A 349 31.78 16.93 19.87
CA SER A 349 32.73 15.81 19.90
C SER A 349 32.54 14.98 21.16
N HIS A 350 33.00 13.72 21.15
CA HIS A 350 33.13 12.87 22.37
C HIS A 350 34.41 13.11 23.12
N THR A 351 35.35 13.83 22.54
CA THR A 351 36.66 14.16 23.15
C THR A 351 36.80 15.67 23.33
N HIS A 352 37.67 16.06 24.24
CA HIS A 352 38.00 17.48 24.43
C HIS A 352 38.79 17.97 23.19
N GLU A 353 38.10 18.63 22.30
CA GLU A 353 38.66 19.36 21.16
C GLU A 353 38.43 20.86 21.40
N ALA A 354 39.38 21.69 20.95
CA ALA A 354 39.23 23.14 21.01
C ALA A 354 37.97 23.58 20.24
N GLU A 355 37.18 24.44 20.85
CA GLU A 355 35.96 25.00 20.24
C GLU A 355 34.77 24.07 20.06
N LYS A 356 34.87 22.80 20.51
CA LYS A 356 33.74 21.86 20.45
C LYS A 356 33.10 21.57 21.79
N ILE A 357 31.77 21.37 21.74
CA ILE A 357 30.98 20.93 22.90
C ILE A 357 31.21 19.43 23.10
N VAL A 358 31.59 19.06 24.33
CA VAL A 358 31.80 17.64 24.67
C VAL A 358 30.46 16.97 24.95
N VAL A 359 30.13 15.95 24.17
CA VAL A 359 28.95 15.12 24.36
C VAL A 359 29.36 13.83 25.07
N ASP A 360 28.61 13.41 26.11
CA ASP A 360 28.81 12.15 26.80
C ASP A 360 28.78 10.98 25.81
N SER A 361 29.80 10.12 25.87
CA SER A 361 29.97 8.97 24.95
C SER A 361 28.83 7.95 24.95
N ARG A 362 27.92 8.04 25.94
CA ARG A 362 26.67 7.25 25.97
C ARG A 362 25.63 7.70 24.95
N TYR A 363 25.75 8.90 24.40
CA TYR A 363 24.81 9.51 23.49
C TYR A 363 25.47 9.75 22.13
N LYS A 364 24.69 9.67 21.06
CA LYS A 364 25.14 10.06 19.72
C LYS A 364 25.43 11.57 19.67
N ILE A 365 26.45 11.97 18.89
CA ILE A 365 26.68 13.39 18.56
C ILE A 365 25.52 13.93 17.73
N ASP A 366 25.07 13.14 16.76
CA ASP A 366 23.86 13.46 15.98
C ASP A 366 22.62 13.32 16.88
N ILE A 367 22.28 14.44 17.53
CA ILE A 367 21.13 14.52 18.44
C ILE A 367 19.81 14.46 17.67
N PHE A 368 19.77 14.88 16.41
CA PHE A 368 18.59 14.76 15.56
C PHE A 368 18.32 13.29 15.20
N GLU A 369 19.37 12.55 14.79
CA GLU A 369 19.27 11.10 14.58
C GLU A 369 18.77 10.37 15.83
N ASP A 370 19.30 10.74 17.00
CA ASP A 370 18.91 10.14 18.27
C ASP A 370 17.43 10.42 18.59
N CYS A 371 16.95 11.64 18.32
CA CYS A 371 15.56 12.03 18.48
C CYS A 371 14.64 11.20 17.56
N VAL A 372 14.89 11.16 16.25
CA VAL A 372 14.00 10.46 15.30
C VAL A 372 14.01 8.95 15.48
N ASN A 373 15.04 8.39 16.10
CA ASN A 373 15.15 6.97 16.39
C ASN A 373 14.58 6.53 17.75
N SER A 374 14.59 7.41 18.77
CA SER A 374 14.30 6.99 20.14
C SER A 374 13.35 7.90 20.92
N TYR A 375 12.88 9.01 20.33
CA TYR A 375 11.98 9.91 21.04
C TYR A 375 10.70 9.19 21.49
N SER A 376 10.33 9.40 22.73
CA SER A 376 9.24 8.72 23.45
C SER A 376 9.42 7.22 23.75
N ASP A 377 10.48 6.60 23.30
CA ASP A 377 10.78 5.21 23.67
C ASP A 377 11.19 5.14 25.14
N LYS A 378 10.78 4.06 25.82
CA LYS A 378 11.07 3.84 27.23
C LYS A 378 11.75 2.49 27.43
N SER A 379 12.78 2.46 28.27
CA SER A 379 13.33 1.24 28.85
C SER A 379 12.88 1.17 30.31
N GLY A 380 11.82 0.44 30.60
CA GLY A 380 11.15 0.46 31.88
C GLY A 380 10.52 1.83 32.17
N ARG A 381 11.00 2.51 33.24
CA ARG A 381 10.56 3.87 33.62
C ARG A 381 11.42 4.98 33.03
N ILE A 382 12.53 4.65 32.35
CA ILE A 382 13.53 5.61 31.87
C ILE A 382 13.24 5.92 30.41
N ARG A 383 13.15 7.21 30.06
CA ARG A 383 13.06 7.66 28.65
C ARG A 383 14.42 7.48 27.99
N GLN A 384 14.45 6.94 26.78
CA GLN A 384 15.69 6.81 26.00
C GLN A 384 16.20 8.17 25.54
N PHE A 385 15.30 9.11 25.23
CA PHE A 385 15.62 10.50 24.94
C PHE A 385 15.27 11.39 26.16
N PRO A 386 16.24 11.70 27.05
CA PRO A 386 15.98 12.37 28.31
C PRO A 386 15.82 13.89 28.15
N LEU A 387 15.34 14.57 29.21
CA LEU A 387 14.99 16.01 29.21
C LEU A 387 16.17 16.90 28.81
N ASN A 388 17.38 16.61 29.25
CA ASN A 388 18.58 17.39 28.89
C ASN A 388 18.83 17.37 27.37
N ARG A 389 18.53 16.24 26.68
CA ARG A 389 18.63 16.15 25.22
C ARG A 389 17.47 16.88 24.54
N ILE A 390 16.27 16.87 25.11
CA ILE A 390 15.14 17.70 24.63
C ILE A 390 15.53 19.18 24.62
N VAL A 391 16.07 19.68 25.73
CA VAL A 391 16.52 21.06 25.85
C VAL A 391 17.65 21.37 24.87
N LEU A 392 18.62 20.47 24.73
CA LEU A 392 19.75 20.68 23.83
C LEU A 392 19.30 20.71 22.38
N LEU A 393 18.45 19.74 21.93
CA LEU A 393 17.93 19.73 20.58
C LEU A 393 17.10 21.00 20.29
N TYR A 394 16.24 21.39 21.21
CA TYR A 394 15.49 22.63 21.11
C TYR A 394 16.41 23.86 20.93
N ALA A 395 17.44 23.99 21.77
CA ALA A 395 18.39 25.11 21.70
C ALA A 395 19.22 25.15 20.39
N ILE A 396 19.39 24.03 19.71
CA ILE A 396 20.06 23.98 18.41
C ILE A 396 19.08 24.29 17.26
N THR A 397 17.81 23.93 17.42
CA THR A 397 16.76 24.13 16.41
C THR A 397 16.33 25.60 16.30
N VAL A 398 16.32 26.34 17.43
CA VAL A 398 15.91 27.75 17.57
C VAL A 398 17.14 28.66 17.67
#